data_5fed0c181c20b0de791ac0f3e206e1ff
#
_entry.id   5fed0c181c20b0de791ac0f3e206e1ff
#
_cell.length_a   1.000
_cell.length_b   1.000
_cell.length_c   1.000
_cell.angle_alpha   90.00
_cell.angle_beta   90.00
_cell.angle_gamma   90.00
#
_symmetry.space_group_name_H-M   'P 1'
#
loop_
_entity.id
_entity.type
_entity.pdbx_description
1 polymer ?
#
loop_
_entity_poly.entity_id
_entity_poly.type
_entity_poly.pdbx_seq_one_letter_code
_entity_poly.pdbx_strand_id
1 'polypeptide(L)'
;MDRLSLLIAYAAEAGQKPFRPGRHDCALFAAGWVRIATSRDHARGWRSTYRSLKRGQQLLDEAGFTDHVAFAAAHLPETAPAFAQVGDLAVLDDQAFGIVAGEMIYCLKPEGLGLVPRSAMRRAFQVRSD
;
A
#
# COMPACT_ATOMS: atom_id res chain seq x y z
N MET A 1 8.09 14.38 13.84
CA MET A 1 7.74 14.63 12.42
C MET A 1 6.27 14.32 12.24
N ASP A 2 5.53 15.22 11.62
CA ASP A 2 4.13 14.95 11.36
C ASP A 2 3.94 13.85 10.30
N ARG A 3 2.72 13.36 10.20
CA ARG A 3 2.40 12.21 9.36
C ARG A 3 2.66 12.47 7.87
N LEU A 4 2.31 13.66 7.40
CA LEU A 4 2.54 14.02 5.99
C LEU A 4 4.04 14.11 5.69
N SER A 5 4.82 14.74 6.55
CA SER A 5 6.26 14.86 6.36
C SER A 5 6.93 13.48 6.36
N LEU A 6 6.48 12.59 7.25
CA LEU A 6 6.98 11.22 7.31
C LEU A 6 6.64 10.46 6.03
N LEU A 7 5.43 10.65 5.50
CA LEU A 7 5.00 10.00 4.26
C LEU A 7 5.80 10.53 3.07
N ILE A 8 6.03 11.84 2.98
CA ILE A 8 6.81 12.44 1.90
C ILE A 8 8.24 11.86 1.90
N ALA A 9 8.85 11.74 3.07
CA ALA A 9 10.19 11.16 3.18
C ALA A 9 10.21 9.69 2.75
N TYR A 10 9.21 8.91 3.17
CA TYR A 10 9.06 7.52 2.76
C TYR A 10 8.91 7.39 1.24
N ALA A 11 8.04 8.21 0.64
CA ALA A 11 7.80 8.19 -0.79
C ALA A 11 9.04 8.57 -1.58
N ALA A 12 9.80 9.57 -1.11
CA ALA A 12 11.03 9.99 -1.77
C ALA A 12 12.06 8.86 -1.83
N GLU A 13 12.20 8.11 -0.75
CA GLU A 13 13.09 6.94 -0.72
C GLU A 13 12.57 5.82 -1.61
N ALA A 14 11.27 5.52 -1.54
CA ALA A 14 10.64 4.47 -2.34
C ALA A 14 10.75 4.77 -3.84
N GLY A 15 10.66 6.03 -4.23
CA GLY A 15 10.76 6.43 -5.64
C GLY A 15 12.12 6.22 -6.26
N GLN A 16 13.17 5.97 -5.46
CA GLN A 16 14.51 5.72 -5.95
C GLN A 16 14.79 4.23 -6.22
N LYS A 17 13.84 3.37 -5.88
CA LYS A 17 14.01 1.93 -6.04
C LYS A 17 13.21 1.44 -7.25
N PRO A 18 13.75 0.47 -8.03
CA PRO A 18 13.00 -0.08 -9.15
C PRO A 18 11.86 -0.97 -8.65
N PHE A 19 10.77 -0.99 -9.40
CA PHE A 19 9.67 -1.92 -9.16
C PHE A 19 10.17 -3.36 -9.34
N ARG A 20 9.95 -4.20 -8.34
CA ARG A 20 10.34 -5.62 -8.37
C ARG A 20 9.34 -6.44 -7.56
N PRO A 21 8.60 -7.34 -8.21
CA PRO A 21 7.70 -8.22 -7.47
C PRO A 21 8.40 -8.96 -6.33
N GLY A 22 7.81 -8.93 -5.14
CA GLY A 22 8.37 -9.57 -3.95
C GLY A 22 9.40 -8.76 -3.20
N ARG A 23 9.85 -7.63 -3.76
CA ARG A 23 10.82 -6.74 -3.15
C ARG A 23 10.28 -5.31 -3.00
N HIS A 24 9.78 -4.76 -4.09
CA HIS A 24 9.30 -3.39 -4.14
C HIS A 24 8.17 -3.32 -5.17
N ASP A 25 6.96 -3.67 -4.74
CA ASP A 25 5.73 -3.64 -5.52
C ASP A 25 4.67 -2.86 -4.76
N CYS A 26 3.48 -2.69 -5.33
CA CYS A 26 2.47 -1.83 -4.71
C CYS A 26 2.03 -2.34 -3.34
N ALA A 27 1.92 -3.65 -3.16
CA ALA A 27 1.53 -4.23 -1.86
C ALA A 27 2.60 -4.03 -0.81
N LEU A 28 3.87 -4.24 -1.16
CA LEU A 28 4.99 -4.06 -0.24
C LEU A 28 5.27 -2.59 0.04
N PHE A 29 5.05 -1.72 -0.93
CA PHE A 29 5.12 -0.27 -0.73
C PHE A 29 4.09 0.16 0.32
N ALA A 30 2.85 -0.29 0.20
CA ALA A 30 1.80 0.00 1.17
C ALA A 30 2.13 -0.59 2.54
N ALA A 31 2.56 -1.85 2.61
CA ALA A 31 2.89 -2.51 3.88
C ALA A 31 4.09 -1.86 4.56
N GLY A 32 5.08 -1.41 3.80
CA GLY A 32 6.23 -0.69 4.34
C GLY A 32 5.83 0.62 5.01
N TRP A 33 4.88 1.33 4.42
CA TRP A 33 4.33 2.53 5.04
C TRP A 33 3.58 2.21 6.34
N VAL A 34 2.74 1.18 6.33
CA VAL A 34 2.00 0.77 7.53
C VAL A 34 2.96 0.44 8.67
N ARG A 35 4.06 -0.23 8.37
CA ARG A 35 5.10 -0.53 9.36
C ARG A 35 5.69 0.74 9.97
N ILE A 36 6.04 1.72 9.15
CA ILE A 36 6.60 2.99 9.61
C ILE A 36 5.57 3.75 10.45
N ALA A 37 4.33 3.80 10.00
CA ALA A 37 3.29 4.57 10.66
C ALA A 37 2.75 3.93 11.95
N THR A 38 2.76 2.60 12.05
CA THR A 38 2.11 1.87 13.15
C THR A 38 3.01 0.89 13.90
N SER A 39 4.21 0.62 13.41
CA SER A 39 5.14 -0.42 13.90
C SER A 39 4.63 -1.85 13.66
N ARG A 40 3.55 -2.03 12.91
CA ARG A 40 3.01 -3.35 12.56
C ARG A 40 3.44 -3.72 11.16
N ASP A 41 4.14 -4.84 11.03
CA ASP A 41 4.70 -5.30 9.76
C ASP A 41 3.87 -6.46 9.19
N HIS A 42 2.83 -6.12 8.43
CA HIS A 42 1.96 -7.11 7.81
C HIS A 42 2.62 -7.86 6.64
N ALA A 43 3.74 -7.36 6.13
CA ALA A 43 4.50 -8.04 5.07
C ALA A 43 5.53 -9.04 5.61
N ARG A 44 5.62 -9.18 6.94
CA ARG A 44 6.52 -10.16 7.53
C ARG A 44 6.15 -11.56 7.09
N GLY A 45 7.11 -12.28 6.54
CA GLY A 45 6.88 -13.61 5.99
C GLY A 45 6.46 -13.61 4.52
N TRP A 46 6.22 -12.44 3.93
CA TRP A 46 5.84 -12.32 2.51
C TRP A 46 7.00 -11.79 1.64
N ARG A 47 7.83 -10.90 2.19
CA ARG A 47 8.95 -10.32 1.45
C ARG A 47 9.89 -11.40 0.97
N SER A 48 10.33 -11.28 -0.29
CA SER A 48 11.28 -12.20 -0.94
C SER A 48 10.75 -13.62 -1.11
N THR A 49 9.45 -13.85 -0.99
CA THR A 49 8.85 -15.18 -1.16
C THR A 49 8.31 -15.41 -2.57
N TYR A 50 8.22 -14.37 -3.38
CA TYR A 50 7.77 -14.46 -4.77
C TYR A 50 8.61 -13.53 -5.65
N ARG A 51 8.65 -13.82 -6.95
CA ARG A 51 9.43 -13.05 -7.94
C ARG A 51 8.59 -12.59 -9.11
N SER A 52 7.29 -12.85 -9.10
CA SER A 52 6.35 -12.39 -10.10
C SER A 52 5.04 -12.04 -9.41
N LEU A 53 4.25 -11.14 -10.02
CA LEU A 53 2.94 -10.80 -9.47
C LEU A 53 2.01 -12.01 -9.50
N LYS A 54 2.14 -12.87 -10.51
CA LYS A 54 1.38 -14.10 -10.60
C LYS A 54 1.66 -15.04 -9.41
N ARG A 55 2.94 -15.20 -9.06
CA ARG A 55 3.30 -16.06 -7.92
C ARG A 55 2.83 -15.43 -6.61
N GLY A 56 2.91 -14.12 -6.49
CA GLY A 56 2.38 -13.41 -5.32
C GLY A 56 0.89 -13.67 -5.14
N GLN A 57 0.11 -13.63 -6.23
CA GLN A 57 -1.32 -13.93 -6.20
C GLN A 57 -1.57 -15.38 -5.79
N GLN A 58 -0.77 -16.33 -6.28
CA GLN A 58 -0.90 -17.73 -5.89
C GLN A 58 -0.68 -17.93 -4.38
N LEU A 59 0.31 -17.22 -3.82
CA LEU A 59 0.58 -17.28 -2.38
C LEU A 59 -0.57 -16.71 -1.56
N LEU A 60 -1.20 -15.64 -2.03
CA LEU A 60 -2.39 -15.10 -1.39
C LEU A 60 -3.54 -16.12 -1.41
N ASP A 61 -3.77 -16.74 -2.57
CA ASP A 61 -4.79 -17.79 -2.70
C ASP A 61 -4.53 -18.94 -1.73
N GLU A 62 -3.31 -19.41 -1.64
CA GLU A 62 -2.91 -20.48 -0.72
C GLU A 62 -3.12 -20.10 0.75
N ALA A 63 -2.97 -18.82 1.07
CA ALA A 63 -3.18 -18.31 2.42
C ALA A 63 -4.66 -17.99 2.72
N GLY A 64 -5.57 -18.17 1.74
CA GLY A 64 -6.99 -17.96 1.92
C GLY A 64 -7.48 -16.57 1.57
N PHE A 65 -6.67 -15.76 0.86
CA PHE A 65 -7.06 -14.41 0.45
C PHE A 65 -7.30 -14.35 -1.05
N THR A 66 -8.44 -13.76 -1.45
CA THR A 66 -8.77 -13.59 -2.87
C THR A 66 -7.73 -12.72 -3.59
N ASP A 67 -7.24 -11.67 -2.91
CA ASP A 67 -6.25 -10.76 -3.46
C ASP A 67 -5.61 -9.96 -2.32
N HIS A 68 -4.71 -9.03 -2.66
CA HIS A 68 -4.05 -8.18 -1.66
C HIS A 68 -5.03 -7.22 -0.97
N VAL A 69 -6.13 -6.85 -1.62
CA VAL A 69 -7.16 -6.00 -1.00
C VAL A 69 -7.86 -6.77 0.12
N ALA A 70 -8.19 -8.03 -0.10
CA ALA A 70 -8.77 -8.89 0.94
C ALA A 70 -7.80 -9.07 2.11
N PHE A 71 -6.51 -9.18 1.84
CA PHE A 71 -5.48 -9.23 2.88
C PHE A 71 -5.51 -7.95 3.74
N ALA A 72 -5.55 -6.78 3.10
CA ALA A 72 -5.63 -5.51 3.83
C ALA A 72 -6.91 -5.42 4.66
N ALA A 73 -8.05 -5.85 4.10
CA ALA A 73 -9.33 -5.82 4.80
C ALA A 73 -9.32 -6.71 6.04
N ALA A 74 -8.52 -7.79 6.05
CA ALA A 74 -8.39 -8.66 7.21
C ALA A 74 -7.55 -8.04 8.35
N HIS A 75 -6.74 -7.02 8.05
CA HIS A 75 -5.79 -6.46 8.99
C HIS A 75 -6.06 -5.00 9.36
N LEU A 76 -6.77 -4.25 8.52
CA LEU A 76 -7.00 -2.82 8.71
C LEU A 76 -8.50 -2.49 8.62
N PRO A 77 -8.98 -1.56 9.46
CA PRO A 77 -10.38 -1.11 9.35
C PRO A 77 -10.61 -0.39 8.04
N GLU A 78 -11.70 -0.70 7.38
CA GLU A 78 -12.11 0.01 6.18
C GLU A 78 -12.85 1.30 6.56
N THR A 79 -12.67 2.36 5.76
CA THR A 79 -13.42 3.61 5.87
C THR A 79 -13.89 4.05 4.48
N ALA A 80 -14.90 4.91 4.44
CA ALA A 80 -15.32 5.49 3.17
C ALA A 80 -14.19 6.37 2.62
N PRO A 81 -14.00 6.41 1.29
CA PRO A 81 -12.98 7.28 0.69
C PRO A 81 -13.08 8.74 1.13
N ALA A 82 -14.29 9.26 1.33
CA ALA A 82 -14.48 10.63 1.78
C ALA A 82 -13.87 10.91 3.15
N PHE A 83 -13.70 9.90 3.99
CA PHE A 83 -13.15 10.03 5.34
C PHE A 83 -11.68 9.63 5.43
N ALA A 84 -11.09 9.22 4.32
CA ALA A 84 -9.67 8.85 4.33
C ALA A 84 -8.80 10.06 4.68
N GLN A 85 -7.81 9.83 5.54
CA GLN A 85 -6.88 10.85 6.00
C GLN A 85 -5.49 10.58 5.42
N VAL A 86 -4.62 11.58 5.51
CA VAL A 86 -3.22 11.41 5.10
C VAL A 86 -2.64 10.16 5.77
N GLY A 87 -2.03 9.31 4.96
CA GLY A 87 -1.42 8.06 5.41
C GLY A 87 -2.34 6.86 5.41
N ASP A 88 -3.63 7.02 5.11
CA ASP A 88 -4.50 5.87 4.91
C ASP A 88 -4.19 5.21 3.58
N LEU A 89 -4.48 3.91 3.46
CA LEU A 89 -4.32 3.19 2.20
C LEU A 89 -5.54 3.45 1.30
N ALA A 90 -5.25 3.66 0.03
CA ALA A 90 -6.26 3.76 -1.02
C ALA A 90 -6.21 2.52 -1.90
N VAL A 91 -7.38 2.09 -2.39
CA VAL A 91 -7.48 1.09 -3.46
C VAL A 91 -7.97 1.82 -4.70
N LEU A 92 -7.22 1.72 -5.78
CA LEU A 92 -7.48 2.40 -7.04
C LEU A 92 -8.32 1.53 -7.97
N ASP A 93 -8.71 2.07 -9.13
CA ASP A 93 -9.56 1.38 -10.11
C ASP A 93 -9.00 0.02 -10.55
N ASP A 94 -7.67 -0.08 -10.69
CA ASP A 94 -6.98 -1.29 -11.11
C ASP A 94 -6.62 -2.21 -9.94
N GLN A 95 -7.22 -2.00 -8.77
CA GLN A 95 -6.95 -2.73 -7.53
C GLN A 95 -5.56 -2.46 -6.94
N ALA A 96 -4.77 -1.56 -7.53
CA ALA A 96 -3.48 -1.20 -6.96
C ALA A 96 -3.68 -0.42 -5.66
N PHE A 97 -2.74 -0.60 -4.73
CA PHE A 97 -2.70 0.21 -3.53
C PHE A 97 -2.03 1.56 -3.80
N GLY A 98 -2.51 2.56 -3.08
CA GLY A 98 -1.85 3.84 -2.95
C GLY A 98 -1.86 4.30 -1.51
N ILE A 99 -1.19 5.40 -1.24
CA ILE A 99 -1.15 6.01 0.10
C ILE A 99 -1.65 7.44 -0.04
N VAL A 100 -2.68 7.78 0.72
CA VAL A 100 -3.32 9.10 0.66
C VAL A 100 -2.36 10.16 1.21
N ALA A 101 -2.10 11.20 0.41
CA ALA A 101 -1.26 12.34 0.78
C ALA A 101 -2.05 13.66 0.79
N GLY A 102 -3.37 13.59 0.91
CA GLY A 102 -4.27 14.74 0.82
C GLY A 102 -5.06 14.67 -0.48
N GLU A 103 -4.90 15.66 -1.36
CA GLU A 103 -5.60 15.70 -2.65
C GLU A 103 -5.01 14.72 -3.67
N MET A 104 -3.80 14.22 -3.42
CA MET A 104 -3.12 13.27 -4.28
C MET A 104 -2.83 11.98 -3.53
N ILE A 105 -2.57 10.92 -4.28
CA ILE A 105 -2.27 9.59 -3.76
C ILE A 105 -0.98 9.11 -4.38
N TYR A 106 -0.01 8.71 -3.54
CA TYR A 106 1.20 8.04 -4.03
C TYR A 106 0.86 6.62 -4.45
N CYS A 107 1.30 6.21 -5.62
CA CYS A 107 1.17 4.81 -6.05
C CYS A 107 2.44 4.33 -6.73
N LEU A 108 2.82 3.09 -6.46
CA LEU A 108 4.00 2.46 -7.05
C LEU A 108 3.54 1.48 -8.13
N LYS A 109 3.91 1.78 -9.37
CA LYS A 109 3.60 0.97 -10.55
C LYS A 109 4.88 0.45 -11.18
N PRO A 110 4.80 -0.48 -12.16
CA PRO A 110 6.00 -0.97 -12.83
C PRO A 110 6.88 0.14 -13.42
N GLU A 111 6.26 1.26 -13.84
CA GLU A 111 6.98 2.41 -14.38
C GLU A 111 7.66 3.25 -13.30
N GLY A 112 7.33 3.05 -12.03
CA GLY A 112 7.88 3.78 -10.91
C GLY A 112 6.80 4.41 -10.03
N LEU A 113 7.26 5.20 -9.06
CA LEU A 113 6.37 5.92 -8.15
C LEU A 113 5.72 7.09 -8.86
N GLY A 114 4.41 7.22 -8.72
CA GLY A 114 3.65 8.30 -9.30
C GLY A 114 2.63 8.87 -8.33
N LEU A 115 1.91 9.89 -8.80
CA LEU A 115 0.81 10.51 -8.09
C LEU A 115 -0.45 10.41 -8.94
N VAL A 116 -1.55 10.07 -8.29
CA VAL A 116 -2.87 10.11 -8.92
C VAL A 116 -3.79 10.97 -8.06
N PRO A 117 -4.87 11.54 -8.64
CA PRO A 117 -5.77 12.36 -7.85
C PRO A 117 -6.57 11.51 -6.86
N ARG A 118 -6.97 12.13 -5.76
CA ARG A 118 -7.79 11.49 -4.73
C ARG A 118 -9.07 10.88 -5.30
N SER A 119 -9.62 11.46 -6.36
CA SER A 119 -10.84 10.96 -7.03
C SER A 119 -10.67 9.56 -7.64
N ALA A 120 -9.44 9.08 -7.80
CA ALA A 120 -9.18 7.72 -8.29
C ALA A 120 -9.39 6.64 -7.21
N MET A 121 -9.60 7.05 -5.96
CA MET A 121 -9.75 6.12 -4.83
C MET A 121 -11.14 5.51 -4.83
N ARG A 122 -11.22 4.18 -4.76
CA ARG A 122 -12.47 3.42 -4.73
C ARG A 122 -12.78 2.86 -3.35
N ARG A 123 -11.74 2.48 -2.59
CA ARG A 123 -11.85 1.99 -1.22
C ARG A 123 -10.71 2.60 -0.42
N ALA A 124 -10.86 2.64 0.89
CA ALA A 124 -9.82 3.13 1.79
C ALA A 124 -9.76 2.31 3.06
N PHE A 125 -8.54 2.15 3.59
CA PHE A 125 -8.29 1.47 4.85
C PHE A 125 -7.53 2.38 5.78
N GLN A 126 -7.93 2.39 7.05
CA GLN A 126 -7.32 3.25 8.05
C GLN A 126 -5.95 2.71 8.46
N VAL A 127 -4.95 3.58 8.46
CA VAL A 127 -3.61 3.30 8.97
C VAL A 127 -3.40 4.21 10.17
N ARG A 128 -3.67 3.69 11.34
CA ARG A 128 -3.60 4.44 12.60
C ARG A 128 -2.79 3.65 13.61
N SER A 129 -1.95 4.36 14.36
CA SER A 129 -1.38 3.79 15.57
C SER A 129 -2.41 3.92 16.69
N ASP A 130 -2.54 2.89 17.46
CA ASP A 130 -3.46 2.88 18.61
C ASP A 130 -2.92 3.72 19.77
#